data_4395544984b04836fdc48e0e0b61418c
#
_entry.id   4395544984b04836fdc48e0e0b61418c
#
_cell.length_a   1.000
_cell.length_b   1.000
_cell.length_c   1.000
_cell.angle_alpha   90.00
_cell.angle_beta   90.00
_cell.angle_gamma   90.00
#
_symmetry.space_group_name_H-M   'P 1'
#
loop_
_entity.id
_entity.type
_entity.pdbx_description
1 polymer ?
#
loop_
_entity_poly.entity_id
_entity_poly.type
_entity_poly.pdbx_seq_one_letter_code
_entity_poly.pdbx_strand_id
1 'polypeptide(L)'
;MALQHGRRLFTSESVTEGHPDKICDQISDAILDAFLENDPNARVACEVSVATGLVLVIGEISSKSEYVDIPAIVRNTIKEIGYTRAKYGFDYKTCAVLTSLNEQSPDIAQGVDIALETREGSMSEEQIDALGAGDQGLMFGFAVDETPEFMPLPISLAHRLSKRLAEVRKTXXXXXXXXXXXXXXXVEYDGDKPVRVDTIVVSTQHSEEVTLEQIKQDIKEYVINPIVPKHLLDEQTKYFINPTGRFVIGGPQGDAGLTGRKIIVDTYGGYARHGGGAFSGKDPTKVDRSAAYAARYVAKNVVSAGLAKKCEIQLAYAIGVASPVSISVDTFGTGKLSEEQLEALIRKHFDLRSAGIIRALDLRRPIYRQTAAYGHFGRTDIDLPWERTDKAAILREEAAQL
;
A
#
# COMPACT_ATOMS: atom_id res chain seq x y z
N MET A 1 -1.52 -26.42 -20.55
CA MET A 1 -0.92 -27.63 -19.97
C MET A 1 -1.26 -27.72 -18.50
N ALA A 2 -1.72 -28.87 -18.04
CA ALA A 2 -2.14 -29.03 -16.66
C ALA A 2 -0.94 -29.06 -15.72
N LEU A 3 -1.13 -28.51 -14.52
CA LEU A 3 -0.09 -28.55 -13.51
C LEU A 3 0.00 -29.94 -12.90
N GLN A 4 1.19 -30.24 -12.38
CA GLN A 4 1.39 -31.48 -11.65
C GLN A 4 0.56 -31.45 -10.36
N HIS A 5 0.31 -32.64 -9.83
CA HIS A 5 -0.40 -32.78 -8.58
C HIS A 5 0.33 -32.03 -7.48
N GLY A 6 -0.42 -31.25 -6.68
CA GLY A 6 0.14 -30.46 -5.61
C GLY A 6 0.64 -29.10 -6.05
N ARG A 7 0.60 -28.80 -7.34
CA ARG A 7 1.07 -27.52 -7.87
C ARG A 7 -0.10 -26.58 -8.12
N ARG A 8 0.13 -25.30 -7.91
CA ARG A 8 -0.88 -24.27 -8.20
C ARG A 8 -0.18 -23.00 -8.61
N LEU A 9 -0.92 -22.17 -9.34
CA LEU A 9 -0.43 -20.84 -9.71
C LEU A 9 -1.14 -19.79 -8.89
N PHE A 10 -0.39 -18.78 -8.45
CA PHE A 10 -0.99 -17.61 -7.83
C PHE A 10 -0.45 -16.37 -8.54
N THR A 11 -1.34 -15.44 -8.85
CA THR A 11 -1.02 -14.26 -9.62
C THR A 11 -1.31 -13.01 -8.82
N SER A 12 -0.35 -12.09 -8.82
CA SER A 12 -0.56 -10.74 -8.29
C SER A 12 -0.19 -9.73 -9.35
N GLU A 13 -0.78 -8.56 -9.23
CA GLU A 13 -0.46 -7.45 -10.14
C GLU A 13 0.03 -6.24 -9.36
N SER A 14 0.77 -5.40 -10.04
CA SER A 14 1.13 -4.09 -9.54
C SER A 14 1.16 -3.12 -10.71
N VAL A 15 1.19 -1.84 -10.40
CA VAL A 15 1.22 -0.79 -11.41
C VAL A 15 2.27 0.25 -10.99
N THR A 16 2.74 1.00 -11.99
CA THR A 16 3.69 2.06 -11.69
C THR A 16 3.00 3.30 -11.15
N GLU A 17 3.81 4.23 -10.68
CA GLU A 17 3.32 5.48 -10.11
C GLU A 17 2.58 6.35 -11.13
N GLY A 18 2.74 6.08 -12.43
CA GLY A 18 2.04 6.84 -13.46
C GLY A 18 0.68 6.30 -13.83
N HIS A 19 0.26 5.19 -13.25
CA HIS A 19 -1.09 4.68 -13.46
C HIS A 19 -2.11 5.68 -12.89
N PRO A 20 -3.21 5.95 -13.60
CA PRO A 20 -4.13 7.00 -13.13
C PRO A 20 -4.62 6.83 -11.69
N ASP A 21 -4.98 5.61 -11.28
CA ASP A 21 -5.40 5.42 -9.90
C ASP A 21 -4.26 5.72 -8.93
N LYS A 22 -3.03 5.35 -9.29
CA LYS A 22 -1.89 5.62 -8.42
C LYS A 22 -1.49 7.10 -8.44
N ILE A 23 -1.71 7.80 -9.52
CA ILE A 23 -1.57 9.26 -9.49
C ILE A 23 -2.48 9.83 -8.41
N CYS A 24 -3.73 9.38 -8.38
CA CYS A 24 -4.69 9.88 -7.40
C CYS A 24 -4.28 9.54 -5.97
N ASP A 25 -3.80 8.32 -5.73
CA ASP A 25 -3.33 7.94 -4.40
C ASP A 25 -2.16 8.82 -3.96
N GLN A 26 -1.23 9.06 -4.85
CA GLN A 26 -0.06 9.89 -4.53
C GLN A 26 -0.46 11.33 -4.24
N ILE A 27 -1.38 11.88 -5.02
CA ILE A 27 -1.83 13.25 -4.78
C ILE A 27 -2.56 13.34 -3.44
N SER A 28 -3.48 12.41 -3.17
CA SER A 28 -4.22 12.51 -1.92
C SER A 28 -3.31 12.35 -0.71
N ASP A 29 -2.29 11.50 -0.79
CA ASP A 29 -1.34 11.38 0.32
C ASP A 29 -0.35 12.52 0.38
N ALA A 30 -0.01 13.15 -0.73
CA ALA A 30 0.79 14.37 -0.69
C ALA A 30 0.05 15.49 0.02
N ILE A 31 -1.25 15.60 -0.23
CA ILE A 31 -2.07 16.59 0.46
C ILE A 31 -2.14 16.27 1.96
N LEU A 32 -2.35 15.01 2.30
CA LEU A 32 -2.35 14.58 3.70
C LEU A 32 -1.04 14.97 4.39
N ASP A 33 0.09 14.65 3.77
CA ASP A 33 1.38 14.95 4.37
C ASP A 33 1.56 16.46 4.59
N ALA A 34 1.09 17.27 3.64
CA ALA A 34 1.23 18.72 3.79
C ALA A 34 0.43 19.24 4.99
N PHE A 35 -0.77 18.70 5.22
CA PHE A 35 -1.52 19.10 6.39
C PHE A 35 -0.88 18.59 7.67
N LEU A 36 -0.42 17.34 7.70
CA LEU A 36 0.20 16.82 8.92
C LEU A 36 1.51 17.52 9.25
N GLU A 37 2.23 17.99 8.26
CA GLU A 37 3.48 18.70 8.51
C GLU A 37 3.25 19.97 9.34
N ASN A 38 2.14 20.64 9.09
CA ASN A 38 1.81 21.88 9.80
C ASN A 38 0.92 21.65 11.01
N ASP A 39 0.19 20.54 11.04
CA ASP A 39 -0.76 20.26 12.12
C ASP A 39 -0.84 18.74 12.31
N PRO A 40 -0.07 18.20 13.28
CA PRO A 40 -0.12 16.74 13.46
C PRO A 40 -1.50 16.19 13.80
N ASN A 41 -2.41 17.04 14.29
CA ASN A 41 -3.76 16.62 14.63
C ASN A 41 -4.76 16.90 13.52
N ALA A 42 -4.30 17.22 12.33
CA ALA A 42 -5.21 17.47 11.21
C ALA A 42 -6.05 16.24 10.90
N ARG A 43 -7.31 16.48 10.59
CA ARG A 43 -8.23 15.44 10.15
C ARG A 43 -8.39 15.59 8.65
N VAL A 44 -8.09 14.52 7.93
CA VAL A 44 -8.08 14.56 6.48
C VAL A 44 -8.78 13.33 5.93
N ALA A 45 -9.73 13.55 5.06
CA ALA A 45 -10.34 12.51 4.25
C ALA A 45 -10.42 13.09 2.83
N CYS A 46 -9.40 12.80 2.04
CA CYS A 46 -9.18 13.47 0.75
C CYS A 46 -9.18 12.45 -0.36
N GLU A 47 -10.03 12.65 -1.36
CA GLU A 47 -10.10 11.80 -2.52
C GLU A 47 -9.81 12.62 -3.76
N VAL A 48 -9.19 11.98 -4.75
CA VAL A 48 -8.74 12.65 -5.97
C VAL A 48 -9.22 11.83 -7.15
N SER A 49 -9.65 12.52 -8.19
CA SER A 49 -9.97 11.91 -9.47
C SER A 49 -9.18 12.62 -10.56
N VAL A 50 -8.71 11.85 -11.54
CA VAL A 50 -8.03 12.43 -12.69
C VAL A 50 -8.67 11.93 -13.99
N ALA A 51 -8.62 12.77 -14.98
CA ALA A 51 -9.05 12.44 -16.34
C ALA A 51 -8.22 13.30 -17.29
N THR A 52 -8.53 13.27 -18.57
CA THR A 52 -7.78 14.07 -19.53
C THR A 52 -7.80 15.54 -19.10
N GLY A 53 -6.62 16.06 -18.80
CA GLY A 53 -6.46 17.49 -18.50
C GLY A 53 -7.11 17.98 -17.21
N LEU A 54 -7.50 17.08 -16.29
CA LEU A 54 -8.29 17.50 -15.13
C LEU A 54 -7.89 16.71 -13.89
N VAL A 55 -7.75 17.44 -12.78
CA VAL A 55 -7.63 16.84 -11.44
C VAL A 55 -8.73 17.44 -10.58
N LEU A 56 -9.49 16.58 -9.93
CA LEU A 56 -10.55 16.98 -9.01
C LEU A 56 -10.21 16.47 -7.62
N VAL A 57 -10.15 17.41 -6.64
CA VAL A 57 -9.82 17.08 -5.26
C VAL A 57 -11.06 17.34 -4.42
N ILE A 58 -11.56 16.32 -3.73
CA ILE A 58 -12.77 16.46 -2.92
C ILE A 58 -12.54 15.83 -1.55
N GLY A 59 -13.37 16.21 -0.59
CA GLY A 59 -13.34 15.58 0.70
C GLY A 59 -13.55 16.55 1.84
N GLU A 60 -13.13 16.11 3.02
CA GLU A 60 -13.28 16.87 4.26
C GLU A 60 -11.92 17.01 4.93
N ILE A 61 -11.60 18.24 5.33
CA ILE A 61 -10.34 18.52 6.01
C ILE A 61 -10.62 19.47 7.15
N SER A 62 -10.16 19.11 8.36
CA SER A 62 -10.20 19.98 9.53
C SER A 62 -8.79 20.13 10.05
N SER A 63 -8.30 21.35 10.09
CA SER A 63 -6.92 21.59 10.43
C SER A 63 -6.75 22.98 11.00
N LYS A 64 -5.75 23.13 11.86
CA LYS A 64 -5.34 24.42 12.35
C LYS A 64 -4.28 25.08 11.47
N SER A 65 -3.88 24.42 10.38
CA SER A 65 -2.96 25.01 9.42
C SER A 65 -3.57 26.27 8.82
N GLU A 66 -2.75 27.30 8.68
CA GLU A 66 -3.27 28.55 8.14
C GLU A 66 -3.53 28.46 6.65
N TYR A 67 -2.61 27.83 5.92
CA TYR A 67 -2.76 27.74 4.47
C TYR A 67 -1.96 26.58 3.90
N VAL A 68 -2.60 25.83 3.05
CA VAL A 68 -1.95 24.78 2.29
C VAL A 68 -2.31 24.99 0.83
N ASP A 69 -1.30 25.11 -0.02
CA ASP A 69 -1.49 25.42 -1.44
C ASP A 69 -1.77 24.11 -2.19
N ILE A 70 -3.03 23.73 -2.23
CA ILE A 70 -3.40 22.45 -2.81
C ILE A 70 -3.07 22.37 -4.30
N PRO A 71 -3.38 23.37 -5.13
CA PRO A 71 -2.97 23.25 -6.53
C PRO A 71 -1.47 23.07 -6.72
N ALA A 72 -0.65 23.73 -5.91
CA ALA A 72 0.79 23.55 -6.03
C ALA A 72 1.21 22.13 -5.66
N ILE A 73 0.61 21.55 -4.63
CA ILE A 73 0.90 20.16 -4.24
C ILE A 73 0.51 19.21 -5.36
N VAL A 74 -0.66 19.42 -5.94
CA VAL A 74 -1.15 18.59 -7.05
C VAL A 74 -0.16 18.65 -8.22
N ARG A 75 0.20 19.86 -8.64
CA ARG A 75 1.07 20.01 -9.79
C ARG A 75 2.46 19.44 -9.52
N ASN A 76 2.98 19.66 -8.33
CA ASN A 76 4.30 19.14 -7.99
C ASN A 76 4.32 17.61 -7.99
N THR A 77 3.27 16.99 -7.50
CA THR A 77 3.18 15.53 -7.49
C THR A 77 3.14 15.00 -8.92
N ILE A 78 2.34 15.61 -9.78
CA ILE A 78 2.24 15.18 -11.17
C ILE A 78 3.58 15.35 -11.87
N LYS A 79 4.27 16.46 -11.59
CA LYS A 79 5.58 16.72 -12.18
C LYS A 79 6.59 15.64 -11.77
N GLU A 80 6.62 15.28 -10.47
CA GLU A 80 7.59 14.31 -9.99
C GLU A 80 7.32 12.91 -10.53
N ILE A 81 6.05 12.59 -10.80
CA ILE A 81 5.72 11.32 -11.44
C ILE A 81 6.28 11.28 -12.86
N GLY A 82 6.25 12.40 -13.56
CA GLY A 82 6.83 12.48 -14.89
C GLY A 82 5.91 13.01 -15.98
N TYR A 83 4.73 13.49 -15.65
CA TYR A 83 3.83 14.05 -16.64
C TYR A 83 4.20 15.51 -16.86
N THR A 84 5.24 15.70 -17.66
CA THR A 84 5.87 17.00 -17.82
C THR A 84 5.70 17.59 -19.22
N ARG A 85 5.01 16.87 -20.12
CA ARG A 85 4.90 17.31 -21.50
C ARG A 85 3.46 17.20 -21.98
N ALA A 86 3.02 18.21 -22.74
CA ALA A 86 1.66 18.24 -23.22
C ALA A 86 1.33 17.06 -24.13
N LYS A 87 2.33 16.50 -24.79
CA LYS A 87 2.08 15.36 -25.69
C LYS A 87 1.58 14.13 -24.96
N TYR A 88 1.74 14.07 -23.63
CA TYR A 88 1.20 12.95 -22.88
C TYR A 88 -0.31 13.06 -22.65
N GLY A 89 -0.92 14.18 -23.05
CA GLY A 89 -2.34 14.41 -22.83
C GLY A 89 -2.72 14.77 -21.41
N PHE A 90 -1.72 14.95 -20.56
CA PHE A 90 -1.91 15.28 -19.16
C PHE A 90 -0.56 15.77 -18.67
N ASP A 91 -0.49 17.01 -18.21
CA ASP A 91 0.77 17.53 -17.73
C ASP A 91 0.54 18.49 -16.58
N TYR A 92 1.59 18.64 -15.76
CA TYR A 92 1.45 19.34 -14.50
C TYR A 92 1.18 20.85 -14.67
N LYS A 93 1.59 21.43 -15.80
CA LYS A 93 1.42 22.88 -15.99
C LYS A 93 0.01 23.22 -16.44
N THR A 94 -0.55 22.44 -17.35
CA THR A 94 -1.77 22.85 -18.04
C THR A 94 -3.03 22.15 -17.57
N CYS A 95 -2.91 21.10 -16.74
CA CYS A 95 -4.12 20.46 -16.26
C CYS A 95 -4.91 21.40 -15.37
N ALA A 96 -6.22 21.28 -15.42
CA ALA A 96 -7.09 22.01 -14.49
C ALA A 96 -7.08 21.33 -13.15
N VAL A 97 -7.08 22.14 -12.07
CA VAL A 97 -7.17 21.61 -10.72
C VAL A 97 -8.40 22.22 -10.07
N LEU A 98 -9.37 21.41 -9.75
CA LEU A 98 -10.59 21.83 -9.09
C LEU A 98 -10.64 21.22 -7.70
N THR A 99 -11.11 22.01 -6.74
CA THR A 99 -11.19 21.53 -5.36
C THR A 99 -12.58 21.76 -4.81
N SER A 100 -13.04 20.83 -4.00
CA SER A 100 -14.25 20.97 -3.20
C SER A 100 -13.98 20.29 -1.87
N LEU A 101 -13.48 21.08 -0.92
CA LEU A 101 -13.06 20.55 0.37
C LEU A 101 -13.84 21.26 1.46
N ASN A 102 -14.48 20.48 2.33
CA ASN A 102 -15.34 20.98 3.39
C ASN A 102 -14.78 20.55 4.74
N GLU A 103 -15.28 21.16 5.81
CA GLU A 103 -14.96 20.68 7.14
C GLU A 103 -15.81 19.47 7.46
N GLN A 104 -15.26 18.57 8.29
CA GLN A 104 -15.99 17.39 8.70
C GLN A 104 -17.25 17.77 9.47
N SER A 105 -18.31 16.93 9.30
CA SER A 105 -19.53 17.14 10.05
C SER A 105 -19.26 17.19 11.55
N PRO A 106 -19.85 18.16 12.28
CA PRO A 106 -19.67 18.21 13.73
C PRO A 106 -20.20 16.95 14.42
N ASP A 107 -21.23 16.32 13.87
CA ASP A 107 -21.76 15.10 14.47
C ASP A 107 -20.77 13.95 14.40
N ILE A 108 -20.07 13.84 13.29
CA ILE A 108 -19.06 12.78 13.14
C ILE A 108 -17.85 13.06 14.01
N ALA A 109 -17.42 14.32 14.08
CA ALA A 109 -16.22 14.67 14.82
C ALA A 109 -16.40 14.57 16.33
N GLN A 110 -17.62 14.59 16.81
CA GLN A 110 -17.89 14.80 18.23
C GLN A 110 -17.23 13.75 19.12
N GLY A 111 -17.19 12.51 18.68
CA GLY A 111 -16.68 11.44 19.51
C GLY A 111 -15.15 11.28 19.48
N VAL A 112 -14.47 12.01 18.61
CA VAL A 112 -13.04 11.78 18.41
C VAL A 112 -12.18 13.01 18.70
N ASP A 113 -12.75 14.20 18.69
CA ASP A 113 -11.95 15.42 18.76
C ASP A 113 -11.24 15.63 20.10
N ILE A 114 -11.82 15.16 21.18
CA ILE A 114 -11.33 15.50 22.52
C ILE A 114 -9.89 15.04 22.69
N ALA A 115 -9.61 13.79 22.37
CA ALA A 115 -8.28 13.25 22.61
C ALA A 115 -7.25 13.83 21.65
N LEU A 116 -7.67 14.20 20.44
CA LEU A 116 -6.73 14.69 19.45
C LEU A 116 -6.28 16.11 19.70
N GLU A 117 -6.94 16.83 20.59
CA GLU A 117 -6.47 18.13 20.99
C GLU A 117 -5.28 18.04 21.93
N THR A 118 -4.98 16.87 22.41
CA THR A 118 -3.82 16.63 23.24
C THR A 118 -2.55 16.61 22.38
N ARG A 119 -1.48 17.13 22.93
CA ARG A 119 -0.21 17.10 22.22
C ARG A 119 0.24 15.69 21.95
N GLU A 120 0.95 15.53 20.83
CA GLU A 120 1.41 14.21 20.44
C GLU A 120 2.28 13.60 21.53
N GLY A 121 2.09 12.33 21.76
CA GLY A 121 2.87 11.58 22.74
C GLY A 121 2.54 11.85 24.17
N SER A 122 1.63 12.78 24.45
CA SER A 122 1.31 13.15 25.82
C SER A 122 -0.08 12.72 26.25
N MET A 123 -0.74 11.87 25.48
CA MET A 123 -2.07 11.40 25.84
C MET A 123 -1.99 10.46 27.03
N SER A 124 -2.86 10.71 28.01
CA SER A 124 -2.98 9.80 29.15
C SER A 124 -3.72 8.53 28.74
N GLU A 125 -3.64 7.51 29.59
CA GLU A 125 -4.38 6.28 29.33
C GLU A 125 -5.87 6.54 29.26
N GLU A 126 -6.37 7.46 30.08
CA GLU A 126 -7.78 7.81 30.03
C GLU A 126 -8.15 8.46 28.71
N GLN A 127 -7.28 9.32 28.19
CA GLN A 127 -7.54 9.96 26.89
C GLN A 127 -7.48 8.95 25.76
N ILE A 128 -6.58 7.99 25.83
CA ILE A 128 -6.51 6.96 24.81
C ILE A 128 -7.78 6.12 24.80
N ASP A 129 -8.26 5.74 25.99
CA ASP A 129 -9.52 5.01 26.06
C ASP A 129 -10.71 5.81 25.56
N ALA A 130 -10.66 7.15 25.73
CA ALA A 130 -11.78 7.99 25.33
C ALA A 130 -11.83 8.21 23.82
N LEU A 131 -10.69 8.08 23.13
CA LEU A 131 -10.66 8.30 21.68
C LEU A 131 -11.24 7.09 20.97
N GLY A 132 -12.45 7.23 20.45
CA GLY A 132 -13.08 6.16 19.72
C GLY A 132 -12.61 6.08 18.28
N ALA A 133 -12.85 4.95 17.66
CA ALA A 133 -12.61 4.80 16.25
C ALA A 133 -13.49 5.77 15.47
N GLY A 134 -12.92 6.36 14.41
CA GLY A 134 -13.66 7.33 13.62
C GLY A 134 -14.70 6.73 12.71
N ASP A 135 -14.71 5.42 12.55
CA ASP A 135 -15.69 4.73 11.71
C ASP A 135 -15.71 3.28 12.15
N GLN A 136 -16.74 2.58 11.73
CA GLN A 136 -16.76 1.13 11.85
C GLN A 136 -15.95 0.51 10.72
N GLY A 137 -15.55 -0.73 10.89
CA GLY A 137 -14.87 -1.43 9.82
C GLY A 137 -14.15 -2.65 10.31
N LEU A 138 -13.65 -3.40 9.35
CA LEU A 138 -12.79 -4.54 9.62
C LEU A 138 -11.55 -4.44 8.74
N MET A 139 -10.43 -4.87 9.29
CA MET A 139 -9.15 -4.74 8.62
C MET A 139 -8.37 -6.02 8.78
N PHE A 140 -7.54 -6.34 7.79
CA PHE A 140 -6.70 -7.52 7.82
C PHE A 140 -5.24 -7.14 7.75
N GLY A 141 -4.42 -7.90 8.48
CA GLY A 141 -2.99 -7.88 8.32
C GLY A 141 -2.49 -9.27 8.01
N PHE A 142 -1.29 -9.36 7.45
CA PHE A 142 -0.80 -10.63 6.96
C PHE A 142 0.72 -10.62 6.94
N ALA A 143 1.30 -11.80 7.12
CA ALA A 143 2.73 -12.04 6.92
C ALA A 143 2.93 -13.51 6.59
N VAL A 144 3.95 -13.79 5.79
CA VAL A 144 4.27 -15.15 5.39
C VAL A 144 5.78 -15.21 5.13
N ASP A 145 6.39 -16.37 5.43
CA ASP A 145 7.84 -16.49 5.35
C ASP A 145 8.34 -16.88 3.95
N GLU A 146 7.77 -16.26 2.91
CA GLU A 146 8.17 -16.51 1.53
C GLU A 146 9.28 -15.59 1.06
N THR A 147 9.43 -14.43 1.69
CA THR A 147 10.45 -13.46 1.33
C THR A 147 11.09 -12.94 2.62
N PRO A 148 12.27 -12.31 2.51
CA PRO A 148 12.90 -11.76 3.74
C PRO A 148 12.05 -10.71 4.45
N GLU A 149 11.22 -10.00 3.71
CA GLU A 149 10.33 -8.99 4.31
C GLU A 149 9.00 -9.56 4.74
N PHE A 150 8.82 -10.89 4.65
CA PHE A 150 7.62 -11.59 5.08
C PHE A 150 6.37 -11.20 4.29
N MET A 151 6.55 -11.06 2.99
CA MET A 151 5.46 -10.80 2.05
C MET A 151 5.27 -12.00 1.12
N PRO A 152 4.06 -12.16 0.55
CA PRO A 152 3.90 -13.16 -0.51
C PRO A 152 4.78 -12.84 -1.70
N LEU A 153 5.37 -13.86 -2.28
CA LEU A 153 6.29 -13.67 -3.38
C LEU A 153 5.64 -13.00 -4.61
N PRO A 154 4.39 -13.35 -4.99
CA PRO A 154 3.85 -12.74 -6.19
C PRO A 154 3.73 -11.22 -6.11
N ILE A 155 3.20 -10.68 -5.02
CA ILE A 155 3.08 -9.22 -4.94
C ILE A 155 4.45 -8.58 -4.72
N SER A 156 5.35 -9.25 -4.00
CA SER A 156 6.69 -8.72 -3.81
C SER A 156 7.39 -8.54 -5.17
N LEU A 157 7.34 -9.56 -6.01
CA LEU A 157 7.95 -9.45 -7.33
C LEU A 157 7.23 -8.43 -8.21
N ALA A 158 5.90 -8.41 -8.15
CA ALA A 158 5.15 -7.46 -8.98
C ALA A 158 5.52 -6.03 -8.65
N HIS A 159 5.64 -5.72 -7.35
CA HIS A 159 6.06 -4.37 -6.95
C HIS A 159 7.48 -4.06 -7.39
N ARG A 160 8.39 -5.01 -7.23
CA ARG A 160 9.78 -4.74 -7.59
C ARG A 160 9.94 -4.55 -9.08
N LEU A 161 9.19 -5.33 -9.88
CA LEU A 161 9.20 -5.14 -11.33
C LEU A 161 8.63 -3.78 -11.73
N SER A 162 7.51 -3.39 -11.12
CA SER A 162 6.89 -2.10 -11.42
C SER A 162 7.81 -0.95 -11.03
N LYS A 163 8.44 -1.06 -9.87
CA LYS A 163 9.35 -0.01 -9.44
C LYS A 163 10.56 0.07 -10.38
N ARG A 164 11.06 -1.07 -10.84
CA ARG A 164 12.18 -1.09 -11.78
C ARG A 164 11.80 -0.45 -13.11
N LEU A 165 10.56 -0.69 -13.58
CA LEU A 165 10.09 -0.01 -14.78
C LEU A 165 10.19 1.52 -14.63
N ALA A 166 9.75 2.04 -13.49
CA ALA A 166 9.85 3.47 -13.26
C ALA A 166 11.29 3.94 -13.19
N GLU A 167 12.16 3.15 -12.56
CA GLU A 167 13.58 3.51 -12.46
C GLU A 167 14.23 3.63 -13.83
N VAL A 168 14.01 2.64 -14.71
CA VAL A 168 14.65 2.70 -16.03
C VAL A 168 14.05 3.82 -16.88
N ARG A 169 12.79 4.17 -16.64
CA ARG A 169 12.23 5.34 -17.32
C ARG A 169 12.91 6.62 -16.85
N LYS A 170 13.03 6.77 -15.57
CA LYS A 170 13.54 8.03 -15.00
C LYS A 170 15.03 8.22 -15.21
N THR A 171 15.76 7.12 -15.35
CA THR A 171 17.20 7.22 -15.51
C THR A 171 17.63 7.18 -16.95
N UNK A 172 16.60 7.06 -17.74
CA UNK A 172 16.90 7.06 -19.16
C UNK A 172 17.60 5.85 -19.70
N UNK A 173 17.58 4.82 -18.98
CA UNK A 173 17.99 3.53 -19.42
C UNK A 173 17.08 2.92 -20.44
N UNK A 174 15.87 3.12 -20.43
CA UNK A 174 14.88 2.77 -21.36
C UNK A 174 14.13 4.04 -21.67
N UNK A 175 14.54 4.72 -22.43
CA UNK A 175 14.07 5.98 -22.89
C UNK A 175 12.72 5.90 -23.56
N UNK A 176 12.29 4.79 -23.97
CA UNK A 176 11.11 4.51 -24.68
C UNK A 176 9.91 4.34 -23.77
N UNK A 177 10.08 4.20 -22.54
CA UNK A 177 9.02 3.93 -21.63
C UNK A 177 8.40 5.20 -21.09
N UNK A 178 7.09 5.10 -20.95
CA UNK A 178 6.30 6.20 -20.44
C UNK A 178 5.74 5.82 -19.10
N UNK A 179 4.84 6.73 -18.38
CA UNK A 179 4.41 6.71 -17.06
C UNK A 179 3.49 5.59 -16.63
N UNK A 180 2.71 4.79 -17.57
CA UNK A 180 1.84 3.76 -17.09
C UNK A 180 2.29 2.43 -17.48
N UNK A 181 2.17 1.46 -16.64
CA UNK A 181 2.43 0.10 -16.87
C UNK A 181 1.85 -0.77 -15.82
N UNK A 182 1.69 -2.03 -16.16
CA UNK A 182 1.14 -3.05 -15.32
C UNK A 182 2.06 -4.25 -15.36
N UNK A 183 2.19 -4.91 -14.24
CA UNK A 183 2.97 -6.10 -14.14
C UNK A 183 2.12 -7.16 -13.48
N UNK A 184 2.05 -8.34 -13.95
CA UNK A 184 1.44 -9.53 -13.43
C UNK A 184 2.52 -10.58 -13.37
N UNK A 185 2.63 -11.20 -12.25
CA UNK A 185 3.58 -12.23 -12.04
C UNK A 185 2.84 -13.44 -11.55
N UNK A 186 2.82 -14.47 -12.18
CA UNK A 186 2.29 -15.73 -11.90
C UNK A 186 3.39 -16.55 -11.36
N VAL A 187 3.20 -17.01 -10.05
CA VAL A 187 4.18 -17.85 -9.32
C VAL A 187 3.60 -19.25 -9.13
N GLU A 188 4.40 -20.22 -9.41
CA GLU A 188 3.99 -21.63 -9.22
C GLU A 188 4.43 -22.09 -7.83
N TYR A 189 3.47 -22.69 -7.11
CA TYR A 189 3.67 -23.19 -5.75
C TYR A 189 3.60 -24.70 -5.73
N ASP A 190 4.46 -25.30 -4.93
CA ASP A 190 4.38 -26.71 -4.59
C ASP A 190 3.89 -26.77 -3.15
N GLY A 191 2.61 -27.07 -2.96
CA GLY A 191 2.01 -26.87 -1.66
C GLY A 191 2.07 -25.40 -1.29
N ASP A 192 2.69 -25.08 -0.18
CA ASP A 192 2.82 -23.70 0.28
C ASP A 192 4.14 -23.07 -0.11
N LYS A 193 4.98 -23.76 -0.89
CA LYS A 193 6.31 -23.25 -1.21
C LYS A 193 6.34 -22.71 -2.64
N PRO A 194 6.73 -21.45 -2.84
CA PRO A 194 6.90 -20.93 -4.19
C PRO A 194 8.15 -21.53 -4.82
N VAL A 195 8.04 -22.08 -6.03
CA VAL A 195 9.15 -22.82 -6.62
C VAL A 195 9.63 -22.25 -7.93
N ARG A 196 8.79 -21.51 -8.67
CA ARG A 196 9.24 -20.89 -9.91
C ARG A 196 8.26 -19.82 -10.35
N VAL A 197 8.73 -18.98 -11.25
CA VAL A 197 7.88 -17.99 -11.90
C VAL A 197 7.40 -18.57 -13.21
N ASP A 198 6.10 -18.74 -13.33
CA ASP A 198 5.51 -19.34 -14.51
C ASP A 198 5.32 -18.34 -15.64
N THR A 199 4.85 -17.14 -15.31
CA THR A 199 4.48 -16.16 -16.33
C THR A 199 4.77 -14.75 -15.81
N ILE A 200 5.29 -13.91 -16.68
CA ILE A 200 5.47 -12.49 -16.42
C ILE A 200 4.78 -11.73 -17.52
N VAL A 201 3.86 -10.84 -17.14
CA VAL A 201 3.15 -9.98 -18.08
C VAL A 201 3.55 -8.55 -17.77
N VAL A 202 4.01 -7.83 -18.78
CA VAL A 202 4.38 -6.42 -18.67
C VAL A 202 3.67 -5.65 -19.75
N SER A 203 2.92 -4.62 -19.37
CA SER A 203 2.35 -3.66 -20.31
C SER A 203 2.95 -2.31 -19.97
N THR A 204 3.67 -1.74 -20.91
CA THR A 204 4.33 -0.47 -20.65
C THR A 204 4.03 0.52 -21.77
N GLN A 205 3.65 1.72 -21.35
CA GLN A 205 3.46 2.83 -22.26
C GLN A 205 4.81 3.24 -22.85
N HIS A 206 4.80 3.62 -24.13
CA HIS A 206 6.05 3.89 -24.82
C HIS A 206 5.87 4.96 -25.88
N SER A 207 6.98 5.51 -26.38
CA SER A 207 6.96 6.49 -27.47
C SER A 207 6.63 5.80 -28.80
N GLU A 208 6.24 6.61 -29.76
CA GLU A 208 5.89 6.11 -31.10
C GLU A 208 7.07 5.50 -31.83
N GLU A 209 8.28 5.97 -31.55
CA GLU A 209 9.45 5.64 -32.35
C GLU A 209 10.03 4.27 -32.09
N VAL A 210 9.79 3.71 -30.92
CA VAL A 210 10.42 2.44 -30.55
C VAL A 210 9.61 1.28 -31.13
N THR A 211 10.31 0.23 -31.53
CA THR A 211 9.64 -0.97 -32.03
C THR A 211 9.25 -1.89 -30.89
N LEU A 212 8.25 -2.73 -31.14
CA LEU A 212 7.85 -3.72 -30.14
C LEU A 212 8.97 -4.69 -29.83
N GLU A 213 9.76 -5.04 -30.85
CA GLU A 213 10.88 -5.95 -30.66
C GLU A 213 11.90 -5.36 -29.69
N GLN A 214 12.19 -4.08 -29.85
CA GLN A 214 13.14 -3.42 -28.96
C GLN A 214 12.58 -3.32 -27.54
N ILE A 215 11.27 -3.06 -27.40
CA ILE A 215 10.64 -3.02 -26.10
C ILE A 215 10.79 -4.37 -25.40
N LYS A 216 10.51 -5.45 -26.11
CA LYS A 216 10.61 -6.78 -25.51
C LYS A 216 12.02 -7.08 -25.05
N GLN A 217 13.00 -6.74 -25.86
CA GLN A 217 14.40 -6.99 -25.52
C GLN A 217 14.80 -6.13 -24.29
N ASP A 218 14.45 -4.86 -24.30
CA ASP A 218 14.83 -3.96 -23.22
C ASP A 218 14.16 -4.37 -21.89
N ILE A 219 12.90 -4.75 -21.94
CA ILE A 219 12.21 -5.16 -20.71
C ILE A 219 12.86 -6.41 -20.13
N LYS A 220 13.18 -7.39 -20.96
CA LYS A 220 13.86 -8.59 -20.46
C LYS A 220 15.22 -8.25 -19.85
N GLU A 221 15.98 -7.45 -20.56
CA GLU A 221 17.37 -7.19 -20.14
C GLU A 221 17.45 -6.26 -18.94
N TYR A 222 16.66 -5.18 -18.93
CA TYR A 222 16.83 -4.12 -17.94
C TYR A 222 15.83 -4.14 -16.82
N VAL A 223 14.74 -4.89 -16.95
CA VAL A 223 13.71 -4.93 -15.92
C VAL A 223 13.60 -6.32 -15.32
N ILE A 224 13.37 -7.35 -16.13
CA ILE A 224 13.09 -8.67 -15.59
C ILE A 224 14.35 -9.33 -15.04
N ASN A 225 15.41 -9.36 -15.83
CA ASN A 225 16.61 -10.08 -15.42
C ASN A 225 17.26 -9.51 -14.17
N PRO A 226 17.32 -8.17 -13.98
CA PRO A 226 17.89 -7.67 -12.72
C PRO A 226 17.04 -7.93 -11.48
N ILE A 227 15.75 -8.17 -11.65
CA ILE A 227 14.83 -8.20 -10.50
C ILE A 227 14.46 -9.63 -10.11
N VAL A 228 14.13 -10.48 -11.07
CA VAL A 228 13.65 -11.83 -10.74
C VAL A 228 14.84 -12.75 -10.53
N PRO A 229 14.94 -13.41 -9.37
CA PRO A 229 16.06 -14.33 -9.14
C PRO A 229 16.13 -15.40 -10.23
N LYS A 230 17.34 -15.66 -10.70
CA LYS A 230 17.54 -16.58 -11.81
C LYS A 230 17.02 -17.98 -11.53
N HIS A 231 17.12 -18.43 -10.27
CA HIS A 231 16.69 -19.78 -9.95
C HIS A 231 15.19 -19.95 -10.05
N LEU A 232 14.43 -18.86 -10.12
CA LEU A 232 12.98 -18.94 -10.29
C LEU A 232 12.55 -18.93 -11.76
N LEU A 233 13.48 -18.69 -12.68
CA LEU A 233 13.18 -18.65 -14.11
C LEU A 233 13.71 -19.91 -14.76
N ASP A 234 12.98 -20.42 -15.75
CA ASP A 234 13.42 -21.58 -16.52
C ASP A 234 12.92 -21.46 -17.95
N GLU A 235 13.18 -22.53 -18.73
CA GLU A 235 12.84 -22.52 -20.15
C GLU A 235 11.35 -22.45 -20.39
N GLN A 236 10.56 -22.82 -19.41
CA GLN A 236 9.10 -22.84 -19.57
C GLN A 236 8.45 -21.53 -19.09
N THR A 237 9.22 -20.62 -18.50
CA THR A 237 8.68 -19.33 -18.10
C THR A 237 8.21 -18.58 -19.33
N LYS A 238 6.98 -18.04 -19.26
CA LYS A 238 6.38 -17.31 -20.36
C LYS A 238 6.49 -15.82 -20.13
N TYR A 239 6.72 -15.10 -21.21
CA TYR A 239 6.86 -13.64 -21.15
C TYR A 239 5.86 -13.02 -22.13
N PHE A 240 4.98 -12.19 -21.60
CA PHE A 240 4.03 -11.44 -22.41
C PHE A 240 4.32 -9.96 -22.21
N ILE A 241 5.03 -9.36 -23.16
CA ILE A 241 5.45 -7.96 -23.08
C ILE A 241 4.70 -7.20 -24.16
N ASN A 242 3.84 -6.26 -23.73
CA ASN A 242 2.94 -5.53 -24.60
C ASN A 242 2.20 -6.45 -25.57
N PRO A 243 1.48 -7.43 -25.03
CA PRO A 243 0.89 -8.47 -25.90
C PRO A 243 -0.19 -7.95 -26.85
N THR A 244 -0.82 -6.83 -26.54
CA THR A 244 -1.79 -6.24 -27.46
C THR A 244 -1.16 -5.28 -28.47
N GLY A 245 0.16 -5.11 -28.45
CA GLY A 245 0.86 -4.28 -29.41
C GLY A 245 1.18 -2.91 -28.87
N ARG A 246 0.95 -1.89 -29.71
CA ARG A 246 1.36 -0.54 -29.35
C ARG A 246 0.56 -0.01 -28.14
N PHE A 247 1.27 0.72 -27.26
CA PHE A 247 0.67 1.33 -26.09
C PHE A 247 1.25 2.74 -25.95
N VAL A 248 0.87 3.60 -26.87
CA VAL A 248 1.39 4.98 -26.90
C VAL A 248 0.52 5.90 -26.07
N ILE A 249 -0.79 5.75 -26.13
CA ILE A 249 -1.72 6.58 -25.35
C ILE A 249 -2.03 5.86 -24.06
N GLY A 250 -1.76 6.51 -22.94
CA GLY A 250 -2.01 5.95 -21.63
C GLY A 250 -2.07 7.05 -20.59
N GLY A 251 -2.10 6.63 -19.32
CA GLY A 251 -2.27 7.57 -18.24
C GLY A 251 -3.67 8.17 -18.26
N PRO A 252 -3.87 9.36 -17.65
CA PRO A 252 -5.21 9.94 -17.58
C PRO A 252 -5.86 10.23 -18.92
N GLN A 253 -5.06 10.39 -19.97
CA GLN A 253 -5.65 10.55 -21.30
C GLN A 253 -6.34 9.26 -21.75
N GLY A 254 -5.79 8.12 -21.39
CA GLY A 254 -6.37 6.85 -21.79
C GLY A 254 -7.46 6.33 -20.87
N ASP A 255 -7.41 6.69 -19.60
CA ASP A 255 -8.34 6.13 -18.61
C ASP A 255 -8.36 7.03 -17.40
N ALA A 256 -9.52 7.18 -16.79
CA ALA A 256 -9.65 7.97 -15.58
C ALA A 256 -9.12 7.23 -14.37
N GLY A 257 -8.78 7.98 -13.31
CA GLY A 257 -8.31 7.41 -12.07
C GLY A 257 -9.05 7.96 -10.87
N LEU A 258 -9.01 7.20 -9.79
CA LEU A 258 -9.61 7.57 -8.50
C LEU A 258 -8.77 7.06 -7.36
N THR A 259 -8.71 7.85 -6.28
CA THR A 259 -8.11 7.40 -5.03
C THR A 259 -8.83 6.14 -4.54
N GLY A 260 -8.05 5.16 -4.10
CA GLY A 260 -8.61 4.00 -3.44
C GLY A 260 -9.09 2.90 -4.37
N ARG A 261 -8.64 2.88 -5.61
CA ARG A 261 -9.04 1.84 -6.54
C ARG A 261 -7.96 0.81 -6.80
N LYS A 262 -6.90 0.83 -6.00
CA LYS A 262 -5.83 -0.17 -6.09
C LYS A 262 -5.55 -0.79 -4.73
N ILE A 263 -6.63 -1.11 -4.00
CA ILE A 263 -6.47 -1.54 -2.60
C ILE A 263 -5.81 -2.90 -2.48
N ILE A 264 -5.97 -3.78 -3.46
CA ILE A 264 -5.32 -5.08 -3.41
C ILE A 264 -3.85 -4.95 -3.80
N VAL A 265 -3.54 -4.08 -4.77
CA VAL A 265 -2.15 -3.73 -5.09
C VAL A 265 -1.47 -3.13 -3.87
N ASP A 266 -2.17 -2.29 -3.13
CA ASP A 266 -1.61 -1.62 -1.94
C ASP A 266 -1.27 -2.60 -0.83
N THR A 267 -1.87 -3.78 -0.79
CA THR A 267 -1.76 -4.68 0.34
C THR A 267 -1.03 -5.96 -0.04
N TYR A 268 -1.73 -7.07 -0.24
CA TYR A 268 -1.04 -8.36 -0.36
C TYR A 268 -1.25 -9.03 -1.71
N GLY A 269 -1.76 -8.30 -2.71
CA GLY A 269 -1.90 -8.85 -4.05
C GLY A 269 -2.91 -9.97 -4.16
N GLY A 270 -3.87 -10.00 -3.27
CA GLY A 270 -4.91 -11.02 -3.26
C GLY A 270 -4.56 -12.26 -2.45
N TYR A 271 -3.35 -12.31 -1.89
CA TYR A 271 -2.93 -13.49 -1.12
C TYR A 271 -3.56 -13.55 0.25
N ALA A 272 -4.02 -12.43 0.78
CA ALA A 272 -4.71 -12.33 2.06
C ALA A 272 -6.04 -11.64 1.83
N ARG A 273 -6.93 -11.78 2.80
CA ARG A 273 -8.21 -11.10 2.75
C ARG A 273 -8.03 -9.60 2.92
N HIS A 274 -9.05 -8.86 2.55
CA HIS A 274 -9.06 -7.40 2.65
C HIS A 274 -10.40 -6.97 3.21
N GLY A 275 -10.38 -5.95 4.06
CA GLY A 275 -11.62 -5.46 4.65
C GLY A 275 -12.39 -4.47 3.80
N GLY A 276 -11.77 -3.96 2.73
CA GLY A 276 -12.43 -3.06 1.78
C GLY A 276 -12.06 -1.61 1.91
N GLY A 277 -11.44 -1.19 3.00
CA GLY A 277 -11.10 0.22 3.18
C GLY A 277 -9.84 0.63 2.46
N ALA A 278 -9.88 1.79 1.81
CA ALA A 278 -8.71 2.35 1.16
C ALA A 278 -7.87 3.13 2.16
N PHE A 279 -6.59 3.30 1.83
CA PHE A 279 -5.64 3.97 2.72
C PHE A 279 -5.41 5.43 2.35
N SER A 280 -5.10 5.69 1.08
CA SER A 280 -4.56 6.99 0.69
C SER A 280 -5.56 8.10 0.94
N GLY A 281 -5.06 9.24 1.40
CA GLY A 281 -5.86 10.41 1.69
C GLY A 281 -6.49 10.43 3.06
N LYS A 282 -6.28 9.40 3.87
CA LYS A 282 -6.88 9.30 5.21
C LYS A 282 -5.82 9.49 6.28
N ASP A 283 -6.09 10.39 7.23
CA ASP A 283 -5.20 10.57 8.38
C ASP A 283 -5.32 9.39 9.34
N PRO A 284 -4.41 9.27 10.32
CA PRO A 284 -4.37 8.04 11.12
C PRO A 284 -5.53 7.84 12.10
N THR A 285 -6.42 8.81 12.28
CA THR A 285 -7.63 8.52 13.08
C THR A 285 -8.58 7.59 12.35
N LYS A 286 -8.42 7.43 11.05
CA LYS A 286 -9.25 6.50 10.27
C LYS A 286 -8.67 5.09 10.42
N VAL A 287 -9.43 4.22 11.08
CA VAL A 287 -8.94 2.87 11.35
C VAL A 287 -8.79 2.03 10.09
N ASP A 288 -9.49 2.37 9.02
CA ASP A 288 -9.22 1.71 7.73
C ASP A 288 -7.73 1.69 7.42
N ARG A 289 -7.05 2.77 7.76
CA ARG A 289 -5.62 2.86 7.50
C ARG A 289 -4.80 2.40 8.70
N SER A 290 -5.00 3.03 9.85
CA SER A 290 -4.12 2.78 10.99
C SER A 290 -4.22 1.37 11.51
N ALA A 291 -5.43 0.79 11.56
CA ALA A 291 -5.56 -0.56 12.07
C ALA A 291 -5.09 -1.60 11.06
N ALA A 292 -5.17 -1.32 9.76
CA ALA A 292 -4.56 -2.21 8.79
C ALA A 292 -3.04 -2.24 8.95
N TYR A 293 -2.44 -1.08 9.22
CA TYR A 293 -1.01 -1.03 9.52
C TYR A 293 -0.67 -1.78 10.80
N ALA A 294 -1.49 -1.60 11.84
CA ALA A 294 -1.25 -2.32 13.08
C ALA A 294 -1.40 -3.82 12.90
N ALA A 295 -2.39 -4.25 12.12
CA ALA A 295 -2.57 -5.68 11.87
C ALA A 295 -1.37 -6.28 11.12
N ARG A 296 -0.79 -5.53 10.17
CA ARG A 296 0.46 -5.97 9.53
C ARG A 296 1.59 -6.09 10.55
N TYR A 297 1.71 -5.09 11.41
CA TYR A 297 2.73 -5.10 12.45
C TYR A 297 2.63 -6.34 13.32
N VAL A 298 1.41 -6.66 13.76
CA VAL A 298 1.19 -7.85 14.57
C VAL A 298 1.56 -9.11 13.81
N ALA A 299 1.03 -9.27 12.58
CA ALA A 299 1.28 -10.47 11.80
C ALA A 299 2.77 -10.66 11.52
N LYS A 300 3.45 -9.58 11.19
CA LYS A 300 4.87 -9.68 10.87
C LYS A 300 5.68 -10.09 12.09
N ASN A 301 5.34 -9.57 13.27
CA ASN A 301 6.06 -9.97 14.47
C ASN A 301 5.78 -11.42 14.87
N VAL A 302 4.56 -11.91 14.65
CA VAL A 302 4.27 -13.32 14.93
C VAL A 302 5.12 -14.22 14.04
N VAL A 303 5.18 -13.93 12.75
CA VAL A 303 5.97 -14.77 11.84
C VAL A 303 7.46 -14.58 12.08
N SER A 304 7.91 -13.35 12.31
CA SER A 304 9.31 -13.09 12.60
C SER A 304 9.77 -13.79 13.88
N ALA A 305 8.89 -13.94 14.85
CA ALA A 305 9.20 -14.65 16.08
C ALA A 305 9.28 -16.16 15.88
N GLY A 306 8.92 -16.66 14.71
CA GLY A 306 8.93 -18.09 14.44
C GLY A 306 7.71 -18.82 14.97
N LEU A 307 6.67 -18.09 15.35
CA LEU A 307 5.48 -18.73 15.95
C LEU A 307 4.50 -19.25 14.91
N ALA A 308 4.66 -18.86 13.67
CA ALA A 308 3.88 -19.37 12.55
C ALA A 308 4.66 -19.08 11.28
N LYS A 309 4.42 -19.86 10.24
CA LYS A 309 4.98 -19.54 8.92
C LYS A 309 4.09 -18.61 8.14
N LYS A 310 2.82 -18.55 8.49
CA LYS A 310 1.82 -17.73 7.80
C LYS A 310 0.82 -17.28 8.86
N CYS A 311 0.50 -15.99 8.86
CA CYS A 311 -0.38 -15.43 9.88
C CYS A 311 -1.24 -14.33 9.29
N GLU A 312 -2.56 -14.45 9.47
CA GLU A 312 -3.51 -13.43 9.09
C GLU A 312 -4.21 -12.94 10.36
N ILE A 313 -4.27 -11.63 10.51
CA ILE A 313 -4.91 -10.98 11.67
C ILE A 313 -6.10 -10.20 11.15
N GLN A 314 -7.25 -10.35 11.79
CA GLN A 314 -8.41 -9.52 11.51
C GLN A 314 -8.73 -8.69 12.74
N LEU A 315 -8.92 -7.39 12.54
CA LEU A 315 -9.38 -6.46 13.59
C LEU A 315 -10.70 -5.86 13.13
N ALA A 316 -11.61 -5.66 14.08
CA ALA A 316 -12.88 -5.02 13.79
C ALA A 316 -13.15 -3.94 14.81
N TYR A 317 -13.70 -2.82 14.36
CA TYR A 317 -13.98 -1.66 15.21
C TYR A 317 -15.41 -1.21 15.03
N ALA A 318 -15.98 -0.67 16.11
CA ALA A 318 -17.24 0.03 16.07
C ALA A 318 -16.97 1.53 16.21
N ILE A 319 -17.74 2.34 15.52
CA ILE A 319 -17.54 3.77 15.58
C ILE A 319 -17.70 4.24 17.03
N GLY A 320 -16.78 5.09 17.46
CA GLY A 320 -16.82 5.63 18.81
C GLY A 320 -16.29 4.72 19.90
N VAL A 321 -15.79 3.52 19.56
CA VAL A 321 -15.27 2.59 20.54
C VAL A 321 -13.75 2.49 20.32
N ALA A 322 -12.99 2.63 21.40
CA ALA A 322 -11.53 2.71 21.30
C ALA A 322 -10.90 1.35 20.95
N SER A 323 -11.31 0.32 21.68
CA SER A 323 -10.71 -1.01 21.49
C SER A 323 -11.39 -1.75 20.36
N PRO A 324 -10.66 -2.64 19.68
CA PRO A 324 -11.35 -3.47 18.68
C PRO A 324 -12.43 -4.32 19.36
N VAL A 325 -13.54 -4.45 18.66
CA VAL A 325 -14.62 -5.32 19.17
C VAL A 325 -14.34 -6.78 18.87
N SER A 326 -13.41 -7.07 17.98
CA SER A 326 -12.94 -8.44 17.81
C SER A 326 -11.53 -8.47 17.26
N ILE A 327 -10.80 -9.51 17.64
CA ILE A 327 -9.47 -9.83 17.10
C ILE A 327 -9.52 -11.30 16.71
N SER A 328 -9.12 -11.61 15.49
CA SER A 328 -9.11 -12.98 15.01
C SER A 328 -7.74 -13.29 14.42
N VAL A 329 -7.23 -14.49 14.71
CA VAL A 329 -5.92 -14.95 14.27
C VAL A 329 -6.10 -16.24 13.49
N ASP A 330 -5.48 -16.32 12.30
CA ASP A 330 -5.48 -17.55 11.52
C ASP A 330 -4.04 -17.82 11.10
N THR A 331 -3.49 -18.94 11.56
CA THR A 331 -2.13 -19.34 11.20
C THR A 331 -2.11 -20.43 10.15
N PHE A 332 -3.25 -20.80 9.61
CA PHE A 332 -3.35 -21.75 8.50
C PHE A 332 -2.69 -23.08 8.79
N GLY A 333 -2.78 -23.51 10.05
CA GLY A 333 -2.20 -24.78 10.48
C GLY A 333 -0.69 -24.76 10.70
N THR A 334 -0.05 -23.58 10.60
CA THR A 334 1.39 -23.51 10.78
C THR A 334 1.81 -23.00 12.15
N GLY A 335 0.87 -22.67 13.02
CA GLY A 335 1.18 -22.08 14.30
C GLY A 335 1.78 -23.05 15.30
N LYS A 336 2.74 -22.57 16.08
CA LYS A 336 3.31 -23.36 17.18
C LYS A 336 2.48 -23.29 18.43
N LEU A 337 1.59 -22.30 18.51
CA LEU A 337 0.64 -22.13 19.60
C LEU A 337 -0.76 -22.23 19.03
N SER A 338 -1.73 -22.48 19.91
CA SER A 338 -3.11 -22.38 19.49
C SER A 338 -3.44 -20.93 19.13
N GLU A 339 -4.49 -20.75 18.36
CA GLU A 339 -4.90 -19.40 18.00
C GLU A 339 -5.37 -18.63 19.23
N GLU A 340 -5.96 -19.32 20.21
CA GLU A 340 -6.32 -18.68 21.46
C GLU A 340 -5.09 -18.19 22.23
N GLN A 341 -4.05 -18.98 22.28
CA GLN A 341 -2.80 -18.56 22.94
C GLN A 341 -2.18 -17.37 22.21
N LEU A 342 -2.18 -17.41 20.89
CA LEU A 342 -1.64 -16.29 20.14
C LEU A 342 -2.45 -15.02 20.36
N GLU A 343 -3.78 -15.13 20.37
CA GLU A 343 -4.60 -13.95 20.60
C GLU A 343 -4.30 -13.33 21.96
N ALA A 344 -4.09 -14.17 22.99
CA ALA A 344 -3.76 -13.65 24.32
C ALA A 344 -2.43 -12.90 24.31
N LEU A 345 -1.42 -13.46 23.62
CA LEU A 345 -0.13 -12.78 23.52
C LEU A 345 -0.26 -11.46 22.77
N ILE A 346 -1.07 -11.44 21.72
CA ILE A 346 -1.25 -10.24 20.94
C ILE A 346 -1.90 -9.15 21.77
N ARG A 347 -2.96 -9.50 22.52
CA ARG A 347 -3.62 -8.53 23.37
C ARG A 347 -2.67 -7.99 24.45
N LYS A 348 -1.78 -8.81 24.94
CA LYS A 348 -0.85 -8.40 25.98
C LYS A 348 0.20 -7.42 25.48
N HIS A 349 0.70 -7.62 24.26
CA HIS A 349 1.89 -6.91 23.79
C HIS A 349 1.62 -5.82 22.77
N PHE A 350 0.40 -5.72 22.26
CA PHE A 350 0.06 -4.70 21.25
C PHE A 350 -1.14 -3.89 21.73
N ASP A 351 -0.97 -2.59 21.71
CA ASP A 351 -2.06 -1.69 22.05
C ASP A 351 -2.85 -1.41 20.77
N LEU A 352 -4.01 -2.02 20.64
CA LEU A 352 -4.82 -1.93 19.43
C LEU A 352 -6.00 -1.00 19.58
N ARG A 353 -6.02 -0.19 20.64
CA ARG A 353 -6.95 0.93 20.71
C ARG A 353 -6.58 1.95 19.65
N SER A 354 -7.56 2.68 19.15
CA SER A 354 -7.33 3.60 18.04
C SER A 354 -6.17 4.55 18.30
N ALA A 355 -6.19 5.26 19.43
CA ALA A 355 -5.11 6.18 19.74
C ALA A 355 -3.84 5.46 20.18
N GLY A 356 -3.98 4.25 20.72
CA GLY A 356 -2.82 3.44 21.06
C GLY A 356 -1.99 3.08 19.84
N ILE A 357 -2.68 2.75 18.74
CA ILE A 357 -1.99 2.47 17.47
C ILE A 357 -1.24 3.71 17.00
N ILE A 358 -1.90 4.87 17.02
CA ILE A 358 -1.27 6.10 16.57
C ILE A 358 0.00 6.36 17.38
N ARG A 359 -0.08 6.16 18.69
CA ARG A 359 1.08 6.39 19.57
C ARG A 359 2.18 5.34 19.29
N ALA A 360 1.80 4.08 19.25
CA ALA A 360 2.80 3.00 19.12
C ALA A 360 3.55 3.07 17.81
N LEU A 361 2.86 3.41 16.73
CA LEU A 361 3.47 3.46 15.41
C LEU A 361 3.86 4.86 14.98
N ASP A 362 3.64 5.86 15.85
CA ASP A 362 4.07 7.25 15.59
C ASP A 362 3.52 7.74 14.26
N LEU A 363 2.19 7.71 14.13
CA LEU A 363 1.55 7.88 12.83
C LEU A 363 1.17 9.32 12.49
N ARG A 364 1.45 10.29 13.36
CA ARG A 364 1.09 11.68 13.07
C ARG A 364 2.15 12.43 12.29
N ARG A 365 3.10 11.72 11.72
CA ARG A 365 4.16 12.32 10.92
C ARG A 365 3.78 12.32 9.44
N PRO A 366 4.38 13.18 8.62
CA PRO A 366 4.09 13.19 7.20
C PRO A 366 4.89 12.09 6.47
N ILE A 367 4.45 10.85 6.63
CA ILE A 367 5.15 9.68 6.09
C ILE A 367 4.35 8.96 5.00
N TYR A 368 3.26 9.54 4.52
CA TYR A 368 2.26 8.75 3.78
C TYR A 368 2.44 8.79 2.28
N ARG A 369 2.91 9.91 1.71
CA ARG A 369 3.06 9.95 0.26
C ARG A 369 3.96 8.83 -0.25
N GLN A 370 5.04 8.55 0.45
CA GLN A 370 5.99 7.53 0.02
C GLN A 370 5.38 6.13 -0.01
N THR A 371 4.26 5.90 0.69
CA THR A 371 3.59 4.59 0.69
C THR A 371 2.62 4.43 -0.47
N ALA A 372 2.30 5.48 -1.20
CA ALA A 372 1.15 5.48 -2.10
C ALA A 372 1.41 4.75 -3.40
N ALA A 373 2.65 4.35 -3.68
CA ALA A 373 2.98 3.54 -4.84
C ALA A 373 3.94 2.44 -4.39
N TYR A 374 3.82 1.28 -5.04
CA TYR A 374 4.69 0.12 -4.82
C TYR A 374 4.45 -0.57 -3.49
N GLY A 375 3.26 -0.42 -2.93
CA GLY A 375 2.81 -1.19 -1.77
C GLY A 375 3.06 -0.50 -0.46
N HIS A 376 2.13 -0.72 0.47
CA HIS A 376 2.25 -0.19 1.83
C HIS A 376 3.00 -1.13 2.76
N PHE A 377 3.14 -2.40 2.38
CA PHE A 377 3.70 -3.43 3.25
C PHE A 377 4.90 -4.09 2.58
N GLY A 378 5.85 -4.50 3.42
CA GLY A 378 7.03 -5.19 2.93
C GLY A 378 8.06 -4.29 2.28
N ARG A 379 7.95 -2.99 2.48
CA ARG A 379 8.91 -2.05 1.91
C ARG A 379 10.25 -2.20 2.59
N THR A 380 11.30 -2.32 1.79
CA THR A 380 12.67 -2.37 2.31
C THR A 380 13.47 -1.13 1.93
N ASP A 381 12.89 -0.25 1.13
CA ASP A 381 13.55 0.96 0.67
C ASP A 381 13.24 2.17 1.54
N ILE A 382 12.23 2.09 2.40
CA ILE A 382 11.86 3.18 3.30
C ILE A 382 11.59 2.60 4.69
N ASP A 383 11.75 3.44 5.70
CA ASP A 383 11.61 3.01 7.10
C ASP A 383 10.18 3.29 7.54
N LEU A 384 9.38 2.23 7.64
CA LEU A 384 7.99 2.36 8.05
C LEU A 384 7.79 1.64 9.38
N PRO A 385 7.15 2.30 10.36
CA PRO A 385 7.05 1.71 11.71
C PRO A 385 6.36 0.36 11.76
N TRP A 386 5.37 0.13 10.91
CA TRP A 386 4.63 -1.14 10.96
C TRP A 386 5.40 -2.30 10.36
N GLU A 387 6.59 -2.04 9.82
CA GLU A 387 7.44 -3.12 9.32
C GLU A 387 8.51 -3.53 10.32
N ARG A 388 8.53 -2.92 11.50
CA ARG A 388 9.52 -3.26 12.52
C ARG A 388 9.17 -4.60 13.17
N THR A 389 10.21 -5.31 13.59
CA THR A 389 10.05 -6.61 14.24
C THR A 389 10.52 -6.57 15.69
N ASP A 390 10.31 -5.42 16.31
CA ASP A 390 10.80 -5.17 17.67
C ASP A 390 10.06 -5.95 18.73
N LYS A 391 8.90 -6.54 18.41
CA LYS A 391 8.17 -7.38 19.37
C LYS A 391 8.51 -8.87 19.23
N ALA A 392 9.28 -9.25 18.21
CA ALA A 392 9.47 -10.67 17.94
C ALA A 392 10.16 -11.38 19.09
N ALA A 393 11.18 -10.76 19.69
CA ALA A 393 11.93 -11.42 20.77
C ALA A 393 11.04 -11.69 21.99
N ILE A 394 10.24 -10.71 22.40
CA ILE A 394 9.40 -10.92 23.57
C ILE A 394 8.29 -11.93 23.30
N LEU A 395 7.76 -11.94 22.07
CA LEU A 395 6.75 -12.94 21.72
C LEU A 395 7.34 -14.34 21.76
N ARG A 396 8.55 -14.50 21.21
CA ARG A 396 9.21 -15.82 21.22
C ARG A 396 9.50 -16.28 22.64
N GLU A 397 9.98 -15.36 23.47
CA GLU A 397 10.33 -15.69 24.84
C GLU A 397 9.11 -16.13 25.64
N GLU A 398 8.01 -15.39 25.53
CA GLU A 398 6.82 -15.74 26.28
C GLU A 398 6.13 -16.97 25.72
N ALA A 399 6.19 -17.18 24.41
CA ALA A 399 5.62 -18.37 23.82
C ALA A 399 6.32 -19.64 24.32
N ALA A 400 7.63 -19.56 24.55
CA ALA A 400 8.39 -20.70 25.01
C ALA A 400 7.96 -21.15 26.40
N GLN A 401 7.29 -20.30 27.18
CA GLN A 401 6.82 -20.62 28.50
C GLN A 401 5.40 -21.21 28.52
N LEU A 402 4.77 -21.27 27.35
CA LEU A 402 3.45 -21.86 27.23
C LEU A 402 3.54 -23.32 26.79
#